data_575bbe6b3ea407f43d078092552d9857
#
_entry.id   575bbe6b3ea407f43d078092552d9857
#
_cell.length_a   1.000
_cell.length_b   1.000
_cell.length_c   1.000
_cell.angle_alpha   90.00
_cell.angle_beta   90.00
_cell.angle_gamma   90.00
#
_symmetry.space_group_name_H-M   'P 1'
#
loop_
_entity.id
_entity.type
_entity.pdbx_description
1 polymer ?
#
loop_
_entity_poly.entity_id
_entity_poly.type
_entity_poly.pdbx_seq_one_letter_code
_entity_poly.pdbx_strand_id
1 'polypeptide(L)'
;MLANLFRSASAILFLSALLTGCGFQLKGSAQGSDPSLIGQSIRLISDEPRNELTAAIGQQLKLAGAILNEPEAATLVLRLGAEQFQQRNLSLTAQARSAEVELTMSTHISLNRADDALIPKSEASVVRQFLNDPQNVVGKTEELRLLREEMYVDLASQIIRRIGHSLNN
;
A
#
# COMPACT_ATOMS: atom_id res chain seq x y z
N MET A 1 -28.82 -46.63 -31.11
CA MET A 1 -28.31 -46.42 -29.78
C MET A 1 -26.97 -45.65 -29.76
N LEU A 2 -26.00 -45.94 -30.62
CA LEU A 2 -24.69 -45.26 -30.67
C LEU A 2 -24.77 -43.75 -30.99
N ALA A 3 -25.70 -43.31 -31.85
CA ALA A 3 -25.84 -41.91 -32.25
C ALA A 3 -26.26 -40.97 -31.07
N ASN A 4 -27.02 -41.48 -30.12
CA ASN A 4 -27.41 -40.70 -28.93
C ASN A 4 -26.28 -40.61 -27.88
N LEU A 5 -25.42 -41.62 -27.81
CA LEU A 5 -24.25 -41.58 -26.94
C LEU A 5 -23.22 -40.52 -27.44
N PHE A 6 -23.02 -40.41 -28.74
CA PHE A 6 -22.11 -39.38 -29.32
C PHE A 6 -22.64 -37.94 -29.11
N ARG A 7 -23.95 -37.74 -29.22
CA ARG A 7 -24.59 -36.44 -28.97
C ARG A 7 -24.49 -36.02 -27.53
N SER A 8 -24.65 -36.95 -26.57
CA SER A 8 -24.51 -36.69 -25.15
C SER A 8 -23.05 -36.40 -24.74
N ALA A 9 -22.10 -37.14 -25.29
CA ALA A 9 -20.67 -36.90 -25.03
C ALA A 9 -20.19 -35.54 -25.57
N SER A 10 -20.68 -35.12 -26.75
CA SER A 10 -20.35 -33.81 -27.34
C SER A 10 -20.95 -32.66 -26.53
N ALA A 11 -22.16 -32.81 -25.99
CA ALA A 11 -22.80 -31.79 -25.15
C ALA A 11 -22.05 -31.59 -23.80
N ILE A 12 -21.59 -32.69 -23.20
CA ILE A 12 -20.83 -32.65 -21.94
C ILE A 12 -19.44 -32.00 -22.17
N LEU A 13 -18.79 -32.30 -23.29
CA LEU A 13 -17.50 -31.68 -23.63
C LEU A 13 -17.64 -30.17 -23.90
N PHE A 14 -18.75 -29.74 -24.51
CA PHE A 14 -19.01 -28.31 -24.76
C PHE A 14 -19.36 -27.56 -23.47
N LEU A 15 -20.07 -28.19 -22.54
CA LEU A 15 -20.41 -27.62 -21.25
C LEU A 15 -19.20 -27.48 -20.32
N SER A 16 -18.25 -28.42 -20.38
CA SER A 16 -16.99 -28.32 -19.59
C SER A 16 -16.04 -27.22 -20.12
N ALA A 17 -16.06 -26.92 -21.42
CA ALA A 17 -15.28 -25.82 -21.99
C ALA A 17 -15.77 -24.43 -21.60
N LEU A 18 -17.06 -24.29 -21.23
CA LEU A 18 -17.65 -23.03 -20.77
C LEU A 18 -17.34 -22.70 -19.30
N LEU A 19 -16.88 -23.66 -18.49
CA LEU A 19 -16.55 -23.46 -17.08
C LEU A 19 -15.10 -23.00 -16.85
N THR A 20 -14.23 -23.02 -17.85
CA THR A 20 -12.82 -22.59 -17.72
C THR A 20 -12.61 -21.10 -17.97
N GLY A 21 -13.67 -20.31 -18.22
CA GLY A 21 -13.59 -18.91 -18.62
C GLY A 21 -13.59 -17.86 -17.51
N CYS A 22 -13.72 -18.22 -16.24
CA CYS A 22 -13.63 -17.25 -15.13
C CYS A 22 -12.20 -17.16 -14.62
N GLY A 23 -11.34 -16.47 -15.35
CA GLY A 23 -10.03 -16.01 -14.88
C GLY A 23 -10.16 -14.93 -13.83
N PHE A 24 -10.84 -15.21 -12.70
CA PHE A 24 -10.88 -14.31 -11.56
C PHE A 24 -9.52 -14.36 -10.86
N GLN A 25 -8.55 -13.59 -11.33
CA GLN A 25 -7.33 -13.34 -10.57
C GLN A 25 -7.69 -12.42 -9.41
N LEU A 26 -7.60 -12.94 -8.19
CA LEU A 26 -7.68 -12.13 -6.98
C LEU A 26 -6.54 -11.10 -7.05
N LYS A 27 -6.88 -9.86 -7.40
CA LYS A 27 -5.95 -8.73 -7.34
C LYS A 27 -5.71 -8.43 -5.86
N GLY A 28 -4.68 -9.05 -5.28
CA GLY A 28 -4.37 -8.90 -3.85
C GLY A 28 -3.59 -10.06 -3.23
N SER A 29 -3.43 -11.18 -3.91
CA SER A 29 -2.65 -12.32 -3.39
C SER A 29 -1.13 -12.18 -3.57
N ALA A 30 -0.66 -11.12 -4.22
CA ALA A 30 0.76 -10.75 -4.23
C ALA A 30 1.04 -9.68 -3.16
N GLN A 31 0.65 -9.94 -1.92
CA GLN A 31 1.18 -9.21 -0.80
C GLN A 31 2.63 -9.66 -0.63
N GLY A 32 3.57 -8.83 -1.07
CA GLY A 32 4.89 -8.89 -0.56
C GLY A 32 6.07 -8.81 -1.51
N SER A 33 6.02 -9.27 -2.74
CA SER A 33 7.20 -9.16 -3.61
C SER A 33 6.86 -8.45 -4.92
N ASP A 34 7.30 -7.20 -5.04
CA ASP A 34 7.43 -6.59 -6.36
C ASP A 34 8.71 -7.16 -6.98
N PRO A 35 8.64 -7.88 -8.12
CA PRO A 35 9.81 -8.50 -8.72
C PRO A 35 10.95 -7.51 -9.01
N SER A 36 10.63 -6.24 -9.21
CA SER A 36 11.62 -5.19 -9.47
C SER A 36 12.45 -4.80 -8.26
N LEU A 37 11.96 -5.10 -7.04
CA LEU A 37 12.64 -4.80 -5.78
C LEU A 37 13.50 -5.96 -5.26
N ILE A 38 13.32 -7.16 -5.78
CA ILE A 38 14.06 -8.34 -5.33
C ILE A 38 15.55 -8.15 -5.58
N GLY A 39 16.35 -8.21 -4.50
CA GLY A 39 17.80 -8.06 -4.54
C GLY A 39 18.31 -6.63 -4.75
N GLN A 40 17.41 -5.63 -4.86
CA GLN A 40 17.83 -4.23 -4.91
C GLN A 40 18.44 -3.79 -3.58
N SER A 41 19.62 -3.19 -3.64
CA SER A 41 20.31 -2.64 -2.49
C SER A 41 19.86 -1.19 -2.27
N ILE A 42 19.13 -0.94 -1.18
CA ILE A 42 18.50 0.35 -0.90
C ILE A 42 19.02 0.92 0.42
N ARG A 43 19.48 2.16 0.41
CA ARG A 43 19.72 2.98 1.59
C ARG A 43 18.48 3.80 1.89
N LEU A 44 17.91 3.60 3.06
CA LEU A 44 16.80 4.39 3.59
C LEU A 44 17.34 5.54 4.45
N ILE A 45 17.05 6.77 4.06
CA ILE A 45 17.36 7.99 4.80
C ILE A 45 16.07 8.68 5.16
N SER A 46 15.84 8.96 6.43
CA SER A 46 14.64 9.63 6.91
C SER A 46 14.99 10.83 7.78
N ASP A 47 14.19 11.89 7.68
CA ASP A 47 14.25 13.03 8.61
C ASP A 47 13.81 12.62 10.02
N GLU A 48 13.03 11.52 10.15
CA GLU A 48 12.55 10.94 11.39
C GLU A 48 12.86 9.43 11.48
N PRO A 49 14.13 9.03 11.73
CA PRO A 49 14.55 7.62 11.63
C PRO A 49 13.86 6.67 12.62
N ARG A 50 13.32 7.19 13.72
CA ARG A 50 12.64 6.41 14.78
C ARG A 50 11.12 6.46 14.68
N ASN A 51 10.57 7.09 13.66
CA ASN A 51 9.14 7.20 13.43
C ASN A 51 8.56 5.86 12.94
N GLU A 52 7.28 5.61 13.28
CA GLU A 52 6.55 4.40 12.90
C GLU A 52 6.40 4.27 11.37
N LEU A 53 6.20 5.39 10.65
CA LEU A 53 6.17 5.38 9.18
C LEU A 53 7.50 4.90 8.58
N THR A 54 8.62 5.38 9.10
CA THR A 54 9.97 4.95 8.65
C THR A 54 10.15 3.45 8.90
N ALA A 55 9.71 2.96 10.06
CA ALA A 55 9.77 1.53 10.39
C ALA A 55 8.88 0.70 9.45
N ALA A 56 7.65 1.14 9.18
CA ALA A 56 6.72 0.48 8.28
C ALA A 56 7.29 0.40 6.84
N ILE A 57 7.86 1.49 6.33
CA ILE A 57 8.50 1.52 5.00
C ILE A 57 9.69 0.56 4.95
N GLY A 58 10.55 0.57 5.97
CA GLY A 58 11.69 -0.34 6.06
C GLY A 58 11.27 -1.81 6.08
N GLN A 59 10.19 -2.14 6.81
CA GLN A 59 9.61 -3.47 6.82
C GLN A 59 9.04 -3.86 5.46
N GLN A 60 8.28 -3.00 4.81
CA GLN A 60 7.69 -3.26 3.50
C GLN A 60 8.77 -3.43 2.42
N LEU A 61 9.86 -2.66 2.45
CA LEU A 61 11.01 -2.87 1.56
C LEU A 61 11.59 -4.27 1.70
N LYS A 62 11.81 -4.73 2.95
CA LYS A 62 12.32 -6.09 3.22
C LYS A 62 11.34 -7.16 2.72
N LEU A 63 10.04 -6.99 2.97
CA LEU A 63 9.01 -7.92 2.49
C LEU A 63 8.94 -7.96 0.95
N ALA A 64 9.21 -6.85 0.29
CA ALA A 64 9.31 -6.76 -1.17
C ALA A 64 10.61 -7.37 -1.74
N GLY A 65 11.53 -7.85 -0.88
CA GLY A 65 12.77 -8.49 -1.29
C GLY A 65 13.95 -7.55 -1.47
N ALA A 66 13.82 -6.27 -1.08
CA ALA A 66 14.94 -5.33 -1.07
C ALA A 66 15.90 -5.60 0.09
N ILE A 67 17.16 -5.30 -0.13
CA ILE A 67 18.24 -5.40 0.86
C ILE A 67 18.51 -4.00 1.39
N LEU A 68 18.28 -3.78 2.68
CA LEU A 68 18.61 -2.51 3.32
C LEU A 68 20.07 -2.54 3.75
N ASN A 69 20.89 -1.71 3.13
CA ASN A 69 22.34 -1.70 3.30
C ASN A 69 22.87 -0.39 3.88
N GLU A 70 24.08 -0.50 4.42
CA GLU A 70 24.93 0.62 4.79
C GLU A 70 25.31 1.49 3.57
N PRO A 71 25.73 2.74 3.79
CA PRO A 71 25.89 3.76 2.74
C PRO A 71 26.73 3.34 1.53
N GLU A 72 27.77 2.55 1.76
CA GLU A 72 28.80 2.23 0.76
C GLU A 72 28.36 1.12 -0.21
N ALA A 73 27.38 0.29 0.18
CA ALA A 73 26.90 -0.84 -0.62
C ALA A 73 25.58 -0.58 -1.35
N ALA A 74 24.93 0.55 -1.05
CA ALA A 74 23.61 0.85 -1.59
C ALA A 74 23.70 1.42 -3.02
N THR A 75 22.94 0.81 -3.95
CA THR A 75 22.81 1.29 -5.33
C THR A 75 21.68 2.31 -5.49
N LEU A 76 20.71 2.27 -4.58
CA LEU A 76 19.55 3.16 -4.55
C LEU A 76 19.49 3.91 -3.21
N VAL A 77 19.09 5.17 -3.26
CA VAL A 77 18.91 6.00 -2.06
C VAL A 77 17.47 6.48 -2.02
N LEU A 78 16.68 5.95 -1.08
CA LEU A 78 15.34 6.42 -0.77
C LEU A 78 15.41 7.42 0.38
N ARG A 79 14.95 8.65 0.12
CA ARG A 79 14.82 9.70 1.14
C ARG A 79 13.37 9.89 1.51
N LEU A 80 13.11 9.99 2.81
CA LEU A 80 11.81 10.29 3.40
C LEU A 80 11.90 11.61 4.14
N GLY A 81 10.94 12.49 3.88
CA GLY A 81 10.72 13.68 4.70
C GLY A 81 10.02 13.32 6.02
N ALA A 82 9.80 14.33 6.87
CA ALA A 82 9.01 14.18 8.09
C ALA A 82 7.58 13.75 7.79
N GLU A 83 7.01 12.94 8.68
CA GLU A 83 5.58 12.60 8.66
C GLU A 83 4.73 13.84 8.90
N GLN A 84 3.67 13.97 8.13
CA GLN A 84 2.62 14.95 8.36
C GLN A 84 1.31 14.22 8.61
N PHE A 85 0.73 14.44 9.78
CA PHE A 85 -0.57 13.89 10.15
C PHE A 85 -1.54 15.03 10.43
N GLN A 86 -2.64 15.06 9.68
CA GLN A 86 -3.66 16.11 9.78
C GLN A 86 -5.03 15.49 10.02
N GLN A 87 -5.82 16.17 10.84
CA GLN A 87 -7.20 15.84 11.10
C GLN A 87 -8.10 17.02 10.75
N ARG A 88 -9.12 16.77 9.94
CA ARG A 88 -10.09 17.78 9.49
C ARG A 88 -11.51 17.31 9.78
N ASN A 89 -12.33 18.17 10.37
CA ASN A 89 -13.76 17.91 10.55
C ASN A 89 -14.47 18.19 9.21
N LEU A 90 -15.21 17.20 8.69
CA LEU A 90 -15.96 17.31 7.45
C LEU A 90 -17.41 17.74 7.69
N SER A 91 -18.00 17.28 8.78
CA SER A 91 -19.38 17.60 9.15
C SER A 91 -19.54 17.85 10.64
N LEU A 92 -20.60 18.55 11.00
CA LEU A 92 -20.99 18.81 12.39
C LEU A 92 -22.40 18.26 12.64
N THR A 93 -22.63 17.75 13.84
CA THR A 93 -23.99 17.43 14.31
C THR A 93 -24.80 18.68 14.53
N ALA A 94 -26.12 18.55 14.76
CA ALA A 94 -27.00 19.68 15.13
C ALA A 94 -26.55 20.41 16.42
N GLN A 95 -25.73 19.76 17.26
CA GLN A 95 -25.14 20.35 18.46
C GLN A 95 -23.72 20.91 18.22
N ALA A 96 -23.34 21.18 16.96
CA ALA A 96 -22.02 21.65 16.52
C ALA A 96 -20.84 20.75 16.95
N ARG A 97 -21.08 19.44 17.06
CA ARG A 97 -20.03 18.44 17.32
C ARG A 97 -19.58 17.82 15.99
N SER A 98 -18.30 17.49 15.89
CA SER A 98 -17.76 16.78 14.74
C SER A 98 -18.44 15.42 14.59
N ALA A 99 -19.14 15.20 13.46
CA ALA A 99 -19.80 13.94 13.15
C ALA A 99 -18.96 13.07 12.20
N GLU A 100 -18.20 13.70 11.31
CA GLU A 100 -17.35 13.05 10.34
C GLU A 100 -15.99 13.71 10.32
N VAL A 101 -14.95 12.92 10.35
CA VAL A 101 -13.56 13.36 10.45
C VAL A 101 -12.75 12.71 9.36
N GLU A 102 -11.94 13.53 8.69
CA GLU A 102 -10.94 13.08 7.72
C GLU A 102 -9.56 13.12 8.39
N LEU A 103 -8.82 12.03 8.22
CA LEU A 103 -7.43 11.90 8.59
C LEU A 103 -6.60 11.86 7.32
N THR A 104 -5.56 12.66 7.24
CA THR A 104 -4.58 12.65 6.16
C THR A 104 -3.20 12.38 6.75
N MET A 105 -2.51 11.38 6.21
CA MET A 105 -1.11 11.11 6.53
C MET A 105 -0.30 11.26 5.25
N SER A 106 0.78 12.04 5.30
CA SER A 106 1.65 12.26 4.14
C SER A 106 3.12 12.38 4.52
N THR A 107 3.99 12.17 3.55
CA THR A 107 5.42 12.42 3.61
C THR A 107 5.96 12.76 2.22
N HIS A 108 7.09 13.45 2.16
CA HIS A 108 7.82 13.63 0.91
C HIS A 108 8.77 12.45 0.69
N ILE A 109 8.85 11.99 -0.55
CA ILE A 109 9.78 10.94 -0.96
C ILE A 109 10.62 11.38 -2.13
N SER A 110 11.83 10.85 -2.24
CA SER A 110 12.62 10.85 -3.47
C SER A 110 13.45 9.57 -3.56
N LEU A 111 13.66 9.06 -4.78
CA LEU A 111 14.48 7.88 -5.05
C LEU A 111 15.54 8.25 -6.08
N ASN A 112 16.80 8.00 -5.74
CA ASN A 112 17.93 8.27 -6.62
C ASN A 112 18.76 7.00 -6.83
N ARG A 113 19.31 6.86 -8.04
CA ARG A 113 20.36 5.90 -8.39
C ARG A 113 21.59 6.71 -8.79
N ALA A 114 22.62 6.75 -7.93
CA ALA A 114 23.72 7.71 -8.07
C ALA A 114 23.17 9.15 -8.26
N ASP A 115 23.48 9.79 -9.38
CA ASP A 115 23.01 11.15 -9.71
C ASP A 115 21.69 11.20 -10.47
N ASP A 116 21.13 10.03 -10.82
CA ASP A 116 19.85 9.94 -11.55
C ASP A 116 18.65 9.89 -10.60
N ALA A 117 17.70 10.81 -10.79
CA ALA A 117 16.49 10.89 -9.98
C ALA A 117 15.39 10.03 -10.57
N LEU A 118 15.27 8.79 -10.11
CA LEU A 118 14.20 7.86 -10.53
C LEU A 118 12.82 8.32 -10.06
N ILE A 119 12.75 8.87 -8.85
CA ILE A 119 11.56 9.55 -8.32
C ILE A 119 12.01 10.92 -7.83
N PRO A 120 11.65 12.01 -8.52
CA PRO A 120 11.86 13.37 -8.03
C PRO A 120 11.15 13.60 -6.70
N LYS A 121 11.61 14.56 -5.89
CA LYS A 121 10.95 14.92 -4.62
C LYS A 121 9.47 15.19 -4.86
N SER A 122 8.62 14.38 -4.24
CA SER A 122 7.18 14.41 -4.42
C SER A 122 6.48 13.89 -3.18
N GLU A 123 5.24 14.31 -2.98
CA GLU A 123 4.43 13.87 -1.85
C GLU A 123 3.80 12.50 -2.12
N ALA A 124 3.75 11.69 -1.07
CA ALA A 124 2.93 10.48 -0.97
C ALA A 124 1.95 10.69 0.19
N SER A 125 0.67 10.36 -0.01
CA SER A 125 -0.37 10.59 1.00
C SER A 125 -1.44 9.51 0.97
N VAL A 126 -2.04 9.26 2.13
CA VAL A 126 -3.24 8.43 2.31
C VAL A 126 -4.27 9.19 3.12
N VAL A 127 -5.54 8.95 2.82
CA VAL A 127 -6.67 9.61 3.48
C VAL A 127 -7.61 8.54 4.03
N ARG A 128 -8.12 8.75 5.24
CA ARG A 128 -9.16 7.94 5.88
C ARG A 128 -10.24 8.84 6.45
N GLN A 129 -11.46 8.34 6.46
CA GLN A 129 -12.59 9.02 7.08
C GLN A 129 -13.20 8.09 8.12
N PHE A 130 -13.64 8.66 9.24
CA PHE A 130 -14.35 7.92 10.27
C PHE A 130 -15.48 8.75 10.86
N LEU A 131 -16.50 8.05 11.36
CA LEU A 131 -17.62 8.66 12.07
C LEU A 131 -17.24 8.87 13.53
N ASN A 132 -17.31 10.12 13.97
CA ASN A 132 -17.03 10.49 15.34
C ASN A 132 -18.31 10.41 16.17
N ASP A 133 -18.58 9.26 16.80
CA ASP A 133 -19.68 9.14 17.77
C ASP A 133 -19.32 9.80 19.09
N PRO A 134 -19.97 10.92 19.46
CA PRO A 134 -19.67 11.63 20.71
C PRO A 134 -20.09 10.86 21.96
N GLN A 135 -20.86 9.78 21.84
CA GLN A 135 -21.29 8.94 22.96
C GLN A 135 -20.27 7.83 23.30
N ASN A 136 -19.34 7.50 22.39
CA ASN A 136 -18.35 6.45 22.56
C ASN A 136 -16.91 6.99 22.67
N VAL A 137 -16.61 7.67 23.75
CA VAL A 137 -15.30 8.33 23.94
C VAL A 137 -14.14 7.32 24.08
N VAL A 138 -14.38 6.19 24.75
CA VAL A 138 -13.34 5.17 25.00
C VAL A 138 -13.02 4.38 23.73
N GLY A 139 -14.03 3.96 22.98
CA GLY A 139 -13.85 3.26 21.70
C GLY A 139 -13.14 4.11 20.66
N LYS A 140 -13.37 5.43 20.66
CA LYS A 140 -12.77 6.36 19.71
C LYS A 140 -11.24 6.39 19.75
N THR A 141 -10.64 6.37 20.93
CA THR A 141 -9.16 6.43 21.05
C THR A 141 -8.52 5.20 20.44
N GLU A 142 -9.11 4.03 20.67
CA GLU A 142 -8.62 2.77 20.10
C GLU A 142 -8.86 2.70 18.58
N GLU A 143 -10.02 3.15 18.11
CA GLU A 143 -10.32 3.24 16.69
C GLU A 143 -9.33 4.14 15.94
N LEU A 144 -9.03 5.33 16.48
CA LEU A 144 -8.03 6.24 15.91
C LEU A 144 -6.64 5.63 15.88
N ARG A 145 -6.25 4.88 16.93
CA ARG A 145 -4.97 4.18 16.98
C ARG A 145 -4.86 3.13 15.86
N LEU A 146 -5.90 2.30 15.71
CA LEU A 146 -5.96 1.26 14.68
C LEU A 146 -5.96 1.86 13.27
N LEU A 147 -6.76 2.91 13.03
CA LEU A 147 -6.78 3.61 11.75
C LEU A 147 -5.41 4.20 11.40
N ARG A 148 -4.69 4.74 12.38
CA ARG A 148 -3.35 5.28 12.15
C ARG A 148 -2.35 4.18 11.79
N GLU A 149 -2.40 3.03 12.46
CA GLU A 149 -1.58 1.86 12.13
C GLU A 149 -1.86 1.35 10.71
N GLU A 150 -3.13 1.26 10.31
CA GLU A 150 -3.51 0.93 8.94
C GLU A 150 -2.98 1.95 7.93
N MET A 151 -3.05 3.25 8.25
CA MET A 151 -2.53 4.31 7.38
C MET A 151 -1.02 4.21 7.17
N TYR A 152 -0.24 3.81 8.18
CA TYR A 152 1.19 3.55 8.02
C TYR A 152 1.46 2.42 7.01
N VAL A 153 0.73 1.32 7.12
CA VAL A 153 0.87 0.17 6.21
C VAL A 153 0.47 0.56 4.79
N ASP A 154 -0.61 1.30 4.63
CA ASP A 154 -1.12 1.72 3.32
C ASP A 154 -0.19 2.72 2.64
N LEU A 155 0.30 3.73 3.38
CA LEU A 155 1.25 4.70 2.84
C LEU A 155 2.58 4.04 2.46
N ALA A 156 3.10 3.15 3.32
CA ALA A 156 4.28 2.36 3.02
C ALA A 156 4.08 1.52 1.75
N SER A 157 2.96 0.79 1.64
CA SER A 157 2.63 -0.03 0.47
C SER A 157 2.51 0.80 -0.81
N GLN A 158 1.94 2.00 -0.73
CA GLN A 158 1.86 2.93 -1.86
C GLN A 158 3.24 3.38 -2.32
N ILE A 159 4.13 3.72 -1.38
CA ILE A 159 5.51 4.12 -1.66
C ILE A 159 6.27 2.97 -2.33
N ILE A 160 6.15 1.74 -1.81
CA ILE A 160 6.81 0.56 -2.37
C ILE A 160 6.36 0.29 -3.81
N ARG A 161 5.05 0.34 -4.08
CA ARG A 161 4.54 0.18 -5.47
C ARG A 161 5.09 1.27 -6.40
N ARG A 162 5.20 2.51 -5.91
CA ARG A 162 5.75 3.61 -6.71
C ARG A 162 7.23 3.41 -7.02
N ILE A 163 8.01 2.90 -6.07
CA ILE A 163 9.41 2.53 -6.26
C ILE A 163 9.50 1.40 -7.29
N GLY A 164 8.75 0.31 -7.13
CA GLY A 164 8.74 -0.80 -8.07
C GLY A 164 8.42 -0.35 -9.50
N HIS A 165 7.42 0.52 -9.66
CA HIS A 165 7.07 1.08 -10.97
C HIS A 165 8.20 1.91 -11.59
N SER A 166 8.92 2.70 -10.78
CA SER A 166 10.04 3.53 -11.28
C SER A 166 11.29 2.73 -11.65
N LEU A 167 11.42 1.50 -11.14
CA LEU A 167 12.53 0.61 -11.49
C LEU A 167 12.28 -0.19 -12.77
N ASN A 168 11.04 -0.27 -13.23
CA ASN A 168 10.62 -1.00 -14.43
C ASN A 168 10.54 -0.12 -15.68
N ASN A 169 10.68 1.20 -15.54
CA ASN A 169 10.70 2.17 -16.64
C ASN A 169 12.12 2.63 -16.96
#